data_f7251ee865a3030e9e9d296880e79c0d
#
_entry.id   f7251ee865a3030e9e9d296880e79c0d
#
_cell.length_a   1.000
_cell.length_b   1.000
_cell.length_c   1.000
_cell.angle_alpha   90.00
_cell.angle_beta   90.00
_cell.angle_gamma   90.00
#
_symmetry.space_group_name_H-M   'P 1'
#
loop_
_entity.id
_entity.type
_entity.pdbx_description
1 polymer ?
#
loop_
_entity_poly.entity_id
_entity_poly.type
_entity_poly.pdbx_seq_one_letter_code
_entity_poly.pdbx_strand_id
1 'polypeptide(L)'
;YHNRTIIDKTRIEYIGSSRQHNFGEDEEKGYTVIYTDGSHEFIKNQANTRYRVIDVSAERAGLHLMDELREIDADGRYKVKVRVHASQAAMKSVDKAALLDAGATKVELITDDEEMLEVAASSLFEKFDSHRIRETYEEFCREKQIDDVAIGLEYLSKIEGQCGN
;
A
#
# COMPACT_ATOMS: atom_id res chain seq x y z
N TYR A 1 1.03 -7.22 -13.56
CA TYR A 1 2.45 -6.83 -13.78
C TYR A 1 2.49 -5.49 -14.46
N HIS A 2 2.78 -4.41 -13.69
CA HIS A 2 2.72 -3.05 -14.21
C HIS A 2 4.11 -2.41 -14.36
N ASN A 3 5.15 -3.05 -13.82
CA ASN A 3 6.52 -2.54 -13.92
C ASN A 3 7.26 -3.19 -15.09
N ARG A 4 8.09 -2.39 -15.76
CA ARG A 4 9.00 -2.87 -16.78
C ARG A 4 9.99 -3.86 -16.16
N THR A 5 10.16 -5.03 -16.76
CA THR A 5 10.99 -6.08 -16.19
C THR A 5 11.62 -6.93 -17.30
N ILE A 6 12.93 -7.18 -17.22
CA ILE A 6 13.59 -8.17 -18.05
C ILE A 6 13.46 -9.51 -17.33
N ILE A 7 12.94 -10.52 -18.02
CA ILE A 7 12.80 -11.85 -17.46
C ILE A 7 14.19 -12.50 -17.44
N ASP A 8 14.66 -12.80 -16.23
CA ASP A 8 15.99 -13.34 -15.99
C ASP A 8 16.36 -14.50 -16.94
N LYS A 9 17.59 -14.46 -17.48
CA LYS A 9 18.16 -15.45 -18.40
C LYS A 9 17.41 -15.60 -19.74
N THR A 10 16.55 -14.67 -20.08
CA THR A 10 15.86 -14.64 -21.37
C THR A 10 16.14 -13.34 -22.11
N ARG A 11 15.74 -13.27 -23.41
CA ARG A 11 15.70 -12.01 -24.17
C ARG A 11 14.31 -11.36 -24.13
N ILE A 12 13.45 -11.85 -23.23
CA ILE A 12 12.08 -11.37 -23.14
C ILE A 12 12.05 -10.19 -22.18
N GLU A 13 11.55 -9.07 -22.67
CA GLU A 13 11.28 -7.88 -21.88
C GLU A 13 9.77 -7.70 -21.73
N TYR A 14 9.31 -7.59 -20.47
CA TYR A 14 7.97 -7.15 -20.16
C TYR A 14 7.96 -5.63 -20.11
N ILE A 15 7.29 -4.98 -21.06
CA ILE A 15 7.35 -3.52 -21.24
C ILE A 15 6.61 -2.72 -20.16
N GLY A 16 5.80 -3.38 -19.33
CA GLY A 16 5.03 -2.72 -18.27
C GLY A 16 3.84 -1.91 -18.79
N SER A 17 3.32 -1.03 -17.94
CA SER A 17 2.24 -0.11 -18.28
C SER A 17 2.78 1.25 -18.72
N SER A 18 2.03 1.94 -19.58
CA SER A 18 2.40 3.28 -20.06
C SER A 18 2.21 4.38 -19.02
N ARG A 19 1.54 4.10 -17.90
CA ARG A 19 1.26 5.04 -16.81
C ARG A 19 1.20 4.34 -15.46
N GLN A 20 1.38 5.09 -14.38
CA GLN A 20 1.06 4.62 -13.05
C GLN A 20 -0.46 4.52 -12.85
N HIS A 21 -0.91 3.52 -12.10
CA HIS A 21 -2.30 3.32 -11.72
C HIS A 21 -2.55 3.54 -10.22
N ASN A 22 -1.51 3.43 -9.41
CA ASN A 22 -1.63 3.54 -7.95
C ASN A 22 -0.29 3.93 -7.30
N PHE A 23 -0.32 4.14 -5.98
CA PHE A 23 0.83 4.52 -5.16
C PHE A 23 1.88 3.41 -4.94
N GLY A 24 1.61 2.18 -5.31
CA GLY A 24 2.53 1.04 -5.18
C GLY A 24 3.41 0.80 -6.40
N GLU A 25 3.29 1.62 -7.44
CA GLU A 25 4.05 1.49 -8.68
C GLU A 25 5.17 2.53 -8.76
N ASP A 26 6.26 2.17 -9.45
CA ASP A 26 7.35 3.11 -9.74
C ASP A 26 6.92 4.18 -10.76
N GLU A 27 7.72 5.26 -10.84
CA GLU A 27 7.49 6.35 -11.80
C GLU A 27 8.07 6.07 -13.19
N GLU A 28 8.76 4.93 -13.39
CA GLU A 28 9.38 4.56 -14.67
C GLU A 28 8.35 3.97 -15.64
N LYS A 29 7.38 4.78 -16.02
CA LYS A 29 6.31 4.41 -16.96
C LYS A 29 6.54 5.04 -18.33
N GLY A 30 6.16 4.29 -19.37
CA GLY A 30 6.39 4.76 -20.72
C GLY A 30 5.92 3.76 -21.77
N TYR A 31 6.50 3.86 -22.92
CA TYR A 31 6.23 2.97 -24.06
C TYR A 31 7.53 2.66 -24.79
N THR A 32 7.56 1.53 -25.47
CA THR A 32 8.70 1.10 -26.27
C THR A 32 8.39 1.31 -27.74
N VAL A 33 9.29 2.01 -28.44
CA VAL A 33 9.26 2.14 -29.88
C VAL A 33 10.16 1.05 -30.47
N ILE A 34 9.64 0.29 -31.43
CA ILE A 34 10.39 -0.73 -32.15
C ILE A 34 10.60 -0.25 -33.58
N TYR A 35 11.83 -0.21 -34.01
CA TYR A 35 12.22 0.23 -35.36
C TYR A 35 12.25 -0.96 -36.34
N THR A 36 12.24 -0.66 -37.63
CA THR A 36 12.23 -1.68 -38.70
C THR A 36 13.51 -2.50 -38.78
N ASP A 37 14.62 -2.01 -38.24
CA ASP A 37 15.89 -2.72 -38.12
C ASP A 37 15.95 -3.67 -36.91
N GLY A 38 14.87 -3.74 -36.11
CA GLY A 38 14.78 -4.55 -34.89
C GLY A 38 15.34 -3.87 -33.63
N SER A 39 15.89 -2.67 -33.75
CA SER A 39 16.27 -1.87 -32.57
C SER A 39 15.02 -1.36 -31.83
N HIS A 40 15.19 -1.05 -30.56
CA HIS A 40 14.09 -0.52 -29.76
C HIS A 40 14.56 0.55 -28.77
N GLU A 41 13.68 1.44 -28.41
CA GLU A 41 13.91 2.52 -27.47
C GLU A 41 12.74 2.64 -26.49
N PHE A 42 13.04 2.76 -25.20
CA PHE A 42 12.01 3.07 -24.20
C PHE A 42 11.88 4.57 -24.04
N ILE A 43 10.68 5.09 -24.24
CA ILE A 43 10.35 6.51 -24.07
C ILE A 43 9.52 6.68 -22.80
N LYS A 44 10.08 7.40 -21.83
CA LYS A 44 9.40 7.72 -20.57
C LYS A 44 8.20 8.63 -20.82
N ASN A 45 7.04 8.25 -20.33
CA ASN A 45 5.83 9.05 -20.44
C ASN A 45 5.83 10.17 -19.40
N GLN A 46 6.04 11.40 -19.86
CA GLN A 46 6.06 12.60 -19.02
C GLN A 46 4.68 13.24 -18.81
N ALA A 47 3.67 12.83 -19.58
CA ALA A 47 2.35 13.49 -19.62
C ALA A 47 1.32 12.91 -18.65
N ASN A 48 1.65 11.82 -17.96
CA ASN A 48 0.71 11.12 -17.06
C ASN A 48 0.55 11.78 -15.71
N THR A 49 -0.60 11.51 -15.08
CA THR A 49 -0.74 11.62 -13.62
C THR A 49 0.26 10.68 -12.95
N ARG A 50 1.00 11.17 -12.00
CA ARG A 50 2.00 10.44 -11.22
C ARG A 50 1.53 10.26 -9.79
N TYR A 51 1.92 9.16 -9.19
CA TYR A 51 1.59 8.82 -7.82
C TYR A 51 2.87 8.77 -7.01
N ARG A 52 2.97 9.59 -5.98
CA ARG A 52 4.15 9.66 -5.11
C ARG A 52 3.76 9.39 -3.66
N VAL A 53 4.59 8.63 -2.96
CA VAL A 53 4.46 8.41 -1.52
C VAL A 53 5.60 9.17 -0.83
N ILE A 54 5.27 9.93 0.20
CA ILE A 54 6.22 10.61 1.06
C ILE A 54 6.06 10.03 2.47
N ASP A 55 7.11 9.41 2.98
CA ASP A 55 7.16 8.88 4.33
C ASP A 55 7.90 9.89 5.23
N VAL A 56 7.26 10.35 6.30
CA VAL A 56 7.82 11.33 7.23
C VAL A 56 7.49 10.96 8.67
N SER A 57 8.32 11.39 9.61
CA SER A 57 7.97 11.37 11.04
C SER A 57 7.02 12.54 11.39
N ALA A 58 6.32 12.41 12.54
CA ALA A 58 5.40 13.47 12.99
C ALA A 58 6.09 14.83 13.16
N GLU A 59 7.36 14.84 13.61
CA GLU A 59 8.14 16.09 13.79
C GLU A 59 8.40 16.82 12.46
N ARG A 60 8.49 16.07 11.36
CA ARG A 60 8.73 16.63 10.01
C ARG A 60 7.43 16.96 9.27
N ALA A 61 6.27 16.56 9.80
CA ALA A 61 4.96 16.81 9.20
C ALA A 61 4.47 18.28 9.45
N GLY A 62 5.38 19.25 9.38
CA GLY A 62 5.14 20.67 9.60
C GLY A 62 5.23 21.52 8.33
N LEU A 63 5.52 22.79 8.50
CA LEU A 63 5.53 23.81 7.43
C LEU A 63 6.41 23.45 6.23
N HIS A 64 7.57 22.86 6.47
CA HIS A 64 8.49 22.49 5.39
C HIS A 64 7.89 21.43 4.46
N LEU A 65 7.17 20.44 5.02
CA LEU A 65 6.48 19.43 4.21
C LEU A 65 5.33 20.04 3.40
N MET A 66 4.63 21.02 3.98
CA MET A 66 3.55 21.74 3.27
C MET A 66 4.08 22.53 2.06
N ASP A 67 5.24 23.13 2.19
CA ASP A 67 5.88 23.85 1.07
C ASP A 67 6.35 22.86 -0.02
N GLU A 68 6.95 21.73 0.38
CA GLU A 68 7.32 20.65 -0.54
C GLU A 68 6.10 20.10 -1.31
N LEU A 69 4.97 19.89 -0.63
CA LEU A 69 3.72 19.44 -1.24
C LEU A 69 3.21 20.42 -2.31
N ARG A 70 3.24 21.72 -2.01
CA ARG A 70 2.83 22.77 -2.96
C ARG A 70 3.72 22.81 -4.19
N GLU A 71 5.03 22.61 -4.02
CA GLU A 71 5.98 22.55 -5.13
C GLU A 71 5.75 21.33 -6.02
N ILE A 72 5.48 20.16 -5.42
CA ILE A 72 5.22 18.92 -6.18
C ILE A 72 3.94 19.05 -7.00
N ASP A 73 2.88 19.65 -6.47
CA ASP A 73 1.59 19.78 -7.13
C ASP A 73 1.48 20.99 -8.07
N ALA A 74 2.54 21.78 -8.20
CA ALA A 74 2.53 23.02 -8.97
C ALA A 74 2.05 22.86 -10.43
N ASP A 75 2.16 21.66 -11.04
CA ASP A 75 1.66 21.37 -12.37
C ASP A 75 0.36 20.53 -12.40
N GLY A 76 -0.20 20.20 -11.25
CA GLY A 76 -1.46 19.45 -11.10
C GLY A 76 -1.39 17.99 -11.56
N ARG A 77 -0.20 17.45 -11.80
CA ARG A 77 -0.01 16.08 -12.31
C ARG A 77 0.31 15.05 -11.25
N TYR A 78 0.63 15.48 -10.04
CA TYR A 78 0.96 14.57 -8.96
C TYR A 78 -0.24 14.30 -8.05
N LYS A 79 -0.41 13.03 -7.72
CA LYS A 79 -1.19 12.60 -6.55
C LYS A 79 -0.21 12.19 -5.47
N VAL A 80 -0.23 12.89 -4.35
CA VAL A 80 0.73 12.67 -3.28
C VAL A 80 0.03 12.01 -2.09
N LYS A 81 0.56 10.87 -1.66
CA LYS A 81 0.18 10.22 -0.40
C LYS A 81 1.26 10.53 0.64
N VAL A 82 0.88 11.14 1.73
CA VAL A 82 1.75 11.34 2.89
C VAL A 82 1.48 10.25 3.91
N ARG A 83 2.53 9.54 4.32
CA ARG A 83 2.51 8.62 5.45
C ARG A 83 3.27 9.26 6.60
N VAL A 84 2.56 9.51 7.69
CA VAL A 84 3.18 10.11 8.89
C VAL A 84 3.37 9.00 9.92
N HIS A 85 4.62 8.71 10.21
CA HIS A 85 5.04 7.77 11.23
C HIS A 85 5.09 8.48 12.59
N ALA A 86 4.36 7.97 13.55
CA ALA A 86 4.22 8.61 14.85
C ALA A 86 3.79 7.64 15.95
N SER A 87 4.15 7.93 17.20
CA SER A 87 3.51 7.31 18.36
C SER A 87 2.03 7.71 18.44
N GLN A 88 1.22 6.92 19.12
CA GLN A 88 -0.22 7.20 19.27
C GLN A 88 -0.49 8.59 19.90
N ALA A 89 0.40 9.05 20.79
CA ALA A 89 0.30 10.39 21.37
C ALA A 89 0.58 11.50 20.33
N ALA A 90 1.63 11.33 19.52
CA ALA A 90 2.04 12.30 18.51
C ALA A 90 1.06 12.36 17.32
N MET A 91 0.36 11.27 17.00
CA MET A 91 -0.67 11.26 15.95
C MET A 91 -1.76 12.32 16.16
N LYS A 92 -2.09 12.62 17.42
CA LYS A 92 -3.12 13.63 17.76
C LYS A 92 -2.69 15.04 17.41
N SER A 93 -1.40 15.31 17.29
CA SER A 93 -0.84 16.62 16.94
C SER A 93 -0.69 16.85 15.45
N VAL A 94 -0.85 15.81 14.62
CA VAL A 94 -0.73 15.92 13.16
C VAL A 94 -1.98 16.55 12.56
N ASP A 95 -1.80 17.71 11.95
CA ASP A 95 -2.89 18.41 11.24
C ASP A 95 -3.05 17.84 9.83
N LYS A 96 -3.92 16.82 9.72
CA LYS A 96 -4.24 16.20 8.43
C LYS A 96 -4.91 17.17 7.45
N ALA A 97 -5.73 18.10 7.96
CA ALA A 97 -6.44 19.05 7.12
C ALA A 97 -5.46 20.00 6.44
N ALA A 98 -4.50 20.54 7.20
CA ALA A 98 -3.45 21.38 6.65
C ALA A 98 -2.59 20.66 5.59
N LEU A 99 -2.30 19.36 5.75
CA LEU A 99 -1.56 18.59 4.75
C LEU A 99 -2.38 18.36 3.47
N LEU A 100 -3.68 18.11 3.59
CA LEU A 100 -4.58 18.00 2.43
C LEU A 100 -4.72 19.32 1.70
N ASP A 101 -4.87 20.42 2.42
CA ASP A 101 -4.95 21.78 1.84
C ASP A 101 -3.62 22.21 1.18
N ALA A 102 -2.50 21.67 1.63
CA ALA A 102 -1.18 21.89 1.02
C ALA A 102 -0.94 21.07 -0.28
N GLY A 103 -1.85 20.17 -0.67
CA GLY A 103 -1.75 19.41 -1.91
C GLY A 103 -1.63 17.89 -1.73
N ALA A 104 -1.63 17.37 -0.51
CA ALA A 104 -1.69 15.92 -0.31
C ALA A 104 -3.04 15.37 -0.79
N THR A 105 -3.02 14.33 -1.61
CA THR A 105 -4.23 13.62 -2.03
C THR A 105 -4.76 12.70 -0.94
N LYS A 106 -3.85 12.15 -0.12
CA LYS A 106 -4.17 11.24 0.98
C LYS A 106 -3.15 11.37 2.11
N VAL A 107 -3.62 11.35 3.36
CA VAL A 107 -2.77 11.33 4.55
C VAL A 107 -3.08 10.08 5.37
N GLU A 108 -2.08 9.24 5.58
CA GLU A 108 -2.14 8.03 6.41
C GLU A 108 -1.26 8.25 7.65
N LEU A 109 -1.80 7.94 8.83
CA LEU A 109 -1.01 7.90 10.06
C LEU A 109 -0.64 6.43 10.32
N ILE A 110 0.64 6.18 10.54
CA ILE A 110 1.20 4.87 10.79
C ILE A 110 1.76 4.88 12.21
N THR A 111 1.33 3.96 13.05
CA THR A 111 1.87 3.85 14.40
C THR A 111 3.23 3.17 14.37
N ASP A 112 4.18 3.77 15.09
CA ASP A 112 5.49 3.18 15.36
C ASP A 112 5.53 2.49 16.74
N ASP A 113 4.40 2.41 17.44
CA ASP A 113 4.33 1.75 18.74
C ASP A 113 4.49 0.23 18.56
N GLU A 114 5.66 -0.27 18.90
CA GLU A 114 6.02 -1.70 18.82
C GLU A 114 5.04 -2.59 19.58
N GLU A 115 4.48 -2.10 20.70
CA GLU A 115 3.45 -2.83 21.48
C GLU A 115 2.20 -3.16 20.67
N MET A 116 1.78 -2.29 19.75
CA MET A 116 0.63 -2.56 18.87
C MET A 116 0.97 -3.55 17.75
N LEU A 117 2.22 -3.55 17.27
CA LEU A 117 2.71 -4.51 16.28
C LEU A 117 2.91 -5.89 16.93
N GLU A 118 3.42 -5.98 18.15
CA GLU A 118 3.53 -7.23 18.90
C GLU A 118 2.16 -7.81 19.24
N VAL A 119 1.18 -7.02 19.67
CA VAL A 119 -0.18 -7.50 19.95
C VAL A 119 -0.89 -7.99 18.69
N ALA A 120 -0.65 -7.36 17.55
CA ALA A 120 -1.21 -7.82 16.26
C ALA A 120 -0.49 -9.04 15.67
N ALA A 121 0.82 -9.17 15.90
CA ALA A 121 1.64 -10.24 15.34
C ALA A 121 1.77 -11.46 16.24
N SER A 122 1.89 -11.27 17.58
CA SER A 122 2.36 -12.34 18.45
C SER A 122 1.30 -13.34 18.89
N SER A 123 0.07 -12.94 19.16
CA SER A 123 -0.90 -13.88 19.77
C SER A 123 -1.69 -14.70 18.76
N LEU A 124 -1.93 -14.16 17.57
CA LEU A 124 -2.79 -14.81 16.56
C LEU A 124 -2.01 -15.58 15.50
N PHE A 125 -0.88 -15.04 15.02
CA PHE A 125 -0.10 -15.71 13.98
C PHE A 125 0.74 -16.88 14.51
N GLU A 126 1.27 -16.80 15.73
CA GLU A 126 1.98 -17.93 16.36
C GLU A 126 1.05 -19.11 16.72
N LYS A 127 -0.24 -18.83 16.94
CA LYS A 127 -1.26 -19.84 17.24
C LYS A 127 -2.03 -20.31 15.99
N PHE A 128 -1.76 -19.74 14.81
CA PHE A 128 -2.48 -20.10 13.60
C PHE A 128 -2.02 -21.47 13.10
N ASP A 129 -2.80 -22.50 13.42
CA ASP A 129 -2.69 -23.83 12.84
C ASP A 129 -3.73 -23.98 11.73
N SER A 130 -3.28 -24.14 10.50
CA SER A 130 -4.15 -24.34 9.33
C SER A 130 -5.06 -25.57 9.46
N HIS A 131 -4.71 -26.53 10.30
CA HIS A 131 -5.53 -27.72 10.59
C HIS A 131 -6.57 -27.48 11.69
N ARG A 132 -6.50 -26.33 12.38
CA ARG A 132 -7.40 -25.98 13.48
C ARG A 132 -8.05 -24.61 13.32
N ILE A 133 -8.36 -24.26 12.05
CA ILE A 133 -8.90 -22.93 11.69
C ILE A 133 -10.16 -22.60 12.51
N ARG A 134 -11.05 -23.53 12.70
CA ARG A 134 -12.32 -23.31 13.42
C ARG A 134 -12.07 -22.95 14.89
N GLU A 135 -11.24 -23.74 15.55
CA GLU A 135 -10.91 -23.52 16.96
C GLU A 135 -10.19 -22.18 17.15
N THR A 136 -9.25 -21.86 16.25
CA THR A 136 -8.55 -20.59 16.25
C THR A 136 -9.50 -19.41 16.03
N TYR A 137 -10.48 -19.55 15.13
CA TYR A 137 -11.51 -18.53 14.89
C TYR A 137 -12.42 -18.33 16.12
N GLU A 138 -12.87 -19.41 16.75
CA GLU A 138 -13.70 -19.32 17.96
C GLU A 138 -12.94 -18.68 19.13
N GLU A 139 -11.64 -19.00 19.28
CA GLU A 139 -10.76 -18.40 20.29
C GLU A 139 -10.57 -16.90 20.04
N PHE A 140 -10.35 -16.50 18.79
CA PHE A 140 -10.30 -15.12 18.36
C PHE A 140 -11.59 -14.35 18.68
N CYS A 141 -12.75 -14.91 18.33
CA CYS A 141 -14.03 -14.29 18.61
C CYS A 141 -14.25 -14.08 20.10
N ARG A 142 -13.82 -15.04 20.92
CA ARG A 142 -13.90 -14.97 22.40
C ARG A 142 -12.98 -13.88 22.95
N GLU A 143 -11.73 -13.81 22.49
CA GLU A 143 -10.78 -12.76 22.89
C GLU A 143 -11.25 -11.36 22.49
N LYS A 144 -11.85 -11.22 21.31
CA LYS A 144 -12.34 -9.95 20.77
C LYS A 144 -13.77 -9.61 21.16
N GLN A 145 -14.43 -10.46 21.96
CA GLN A 145 -15.84 -10.29 22.37
C GLN A 145 -16.80 -10.08 21.18
N ILE A 146 -16.62 -10.92 20.14
CA ILE A 146 -17.47 -10.89 18.94
C ILE A 146 -18.65 -11.83 19.19
N ASP A 147 -19.89 -11.28 19.15
CA ASP A 147 -21.11 -12.03 19.45
C ASP A 147 -21.56 -12.96 18.31
N ASP A 148 -21.30 -12.59 17.07
CA ASP A 148 -21.77 -13.33 15.86
C ASP A 148 -20.75 -14.36 15.33
N VAL A 149 -20.31 -15.27 16.21
CA VAL A 149 -19.37 -16.35 15.86
C VAL A 149 -19.94 -17.28 14.77
N ALA A 150 -21.25 -17.50 14.79
CA ALA A 150 -21.94 -18.44 13.89
C ALA A 150 -21.78 -18.10 12.40
N ILE A 151 -21.77 -16.83 12.04
CA ILE A 151 -21.64 -16.37 10.65
C ILE A 151 -20.30 -16.81 10.07
N GLY A 152 -19.19 -16.58 10.80
CA GLY A 152 -17.86 -16.96 10.31
C GLY A 152 -17.68 -18.49 10.24
N LEU A 153 -18.23 -19.24 11.18
CA LEU A 153 -18.21 -20.71 11.14
C LEU A 153 -19.00 -21.27 9.95
N GLU A 154 -20.10 -20.63 9.57
CA GLU A 154 -20.86 -20.99 8.36
C GLU A 154 -20.03 -20.77 7.09
N TYR A 155 -19.29 -19.64 7.00
CA TYR A 155 -18.38 -19.39 5.89
C TYR A 155 -17.24 -20.39 5.81
N LEU A 156 -16.62 -20.74 6.93
CA LEU A 156 -15.57 -21.76 6.98
C LEU A 156 -16.09 -23.11 6.51
N SER A 157 -17.31 -23.50 6.89
CA SER A 157 -17.95 -24.74 6.44
C SER A 157 -18.16 -24.79 4.93
N LYS A 158 -18.53 -23.67 4.30
CA LYS A 158 -18.70 -23.57 2.84
C LYS A 158 -17.39 -23.74 2.09
N ILE A 159 -16.29 -23.18 2.63
CA ILE A 159 -14.96 -23.27 2.02
C ILE A 159 -14.43 -24.72 2.13
N GLU A 160 -14.52 -25.33 3.29
CA GLU A 160 -14.07 -26.72 3.53
C GLU A 160 -14.83 -27.73 2.64
N GLY A 161 -16.14 -27.51 2.42
CA GLY A 161 -16.96 -28.34 1.54
C GLY A 161 -16.59 -28.21 0.05
N GLN A 162 -15.92 -27.13 -0.37
CA GLN A 162 -15.48 -26.93 -1.76
C GLN A 162 -14.08 -27.49 -2.03
N CYS A 163 -13.26 -27.70 -1.02
CA CYS A 163 -11.91 -28.26 -1.16
C CYS A 163 -11.85 -29.79 -1.09
N GLY A 164 -12.99 -30.46 -0.92
CA GLY A 164 -13.10 -31.91 -0.75
C GLY A 164 -13.59 -32.70 -1.99
N ASN A 165 -13.53 -32.12 -3.19
CA ASN A 165 -13.86 -32.81 -4.45
C ASN A 165 -12.68 -32.85 -5.42
#